data_9480863e0a6ba70874467ad6301fb475
#
_entry.id   9480863e0a6ba70874467ad6301fb475
#
_cell.length_a   1.000
_cell.length_b   1.000
_cell.length_c   1.000
_cell.angle_alpha   90.00
_cell.angle_beta   90.00
_cell.angle_gamma   90.00
#
_symmetry.space_group_name_H-M   'P 1'
#
loop_
_entity.id
_entity.type
_entity.pdbx_description
1 polymer ?
#
loop_
_entity_poly.entity_id
_entity_poly.type
_entity_poly.pdbx_seq_one_letter_code
_entity_poly.pdbx_strand_id
1 'polypeptide(L)'
;STFKQDTDNSADFQNWLSNVWQGGEKAYAQTENVALTPGSDAADLNFSWYSAGKGTPAVKVWKDGSKSSAKVVTGNAEAISAENWQGKSYSAANKVNIADYFEENTQYHYQYTDNYTGDDSIWSAEYDYTTKATDKFSVILTGDPQVGASGSSSDKSANDASVARDAYNWNKTMQQALKTCPDAS
;
A
#
# COMPACT_ATOMS: atom_id res chain seq x y z
N SER A 1 18.61 -19.01 16.09
CA SER A 1 18.56 -19.44 14.69
C SER A 1 19.26 -18.38 13.86
N THR A 2 20.40 -18.73 13.29
CA THR A 2 21.13 -17.88 12.35
C THR A 2 20.27 -17.73 11.11
N PHE A 3 19.79 -16.53 10.86
CA PHE A 3 19.21 -16.16 9.58
C PHE A 3 20.30 -16.36 8.51
N LYS A 4 20.21 -17.43 7.74
CA LYS A 4 21.01 -17.55 6.55
C LYS A 4 20.45 -16.56 5.56
N GLN A 5 21.14 -15.46 5.33
CA GLN A 5 20.91 -14.62 4.17
C GLN A 5 20.99 -15.54 2.95
N ASP A 6 19.87 -15.73 2.25
CA ASP A 6 19.85 -16.44 0.98
C ASP A 6 20.70 -15.62 0.02
N THR A 7 21.92 -16.09 -0.23
CA THR A 7 22.81 -15.45 -1.18
C THR A 7 22.34 -15.78 -2.59
N ASP A 8 21.46 -15.04 -3.19
CA ASP A 8 21.61 -14.16 -4.29
C ASP A 8 21.52 -14.65 -5.72
N ASN A 9 21.48 -15.93 -5.97
CA ASN A 9 21.27 -16.52 -7.28
C ASN A 9 20.15 -17.56 -7.26
N SER A 10 19.28 -17.55 -6.25
CA SER A 10 18.12 -18.42 -6.29
C SER A 10 17.24 -18.03 -7.48
N ALA A 11 16.72 -19.03 -8.19
CA ALA A 11 15.77 -18.82 -9.28
C ALA A 11 14.58 -17.95 -8.81
N ASP A 12 14.17 -18.11 -7.55
CA ASP A 12 13.08 -17.34 -6.95
C ASP A 12 13.40 -15.85 -6.84
N PHE A 13 14.60 -15.48 -6.40
CA PHE A 13 15.02 -14.09 -6.35
C PHE A 13 15.13 -13.49 -7.75
N GLN A 14 15.71 -14.19 -8.71
CA GLN A 14 15.82 -13.70 -10.09
C GLN A 14 14.46 -13.54 -10.76
N ASN A 15 13.53 -14.46 -10.52
CA ASN A 15 12.15 -14.35 -10.99
C ASN A 15 11.44 -13.16 -10.35
N TRP A 16 11.58 -12.97 -9.05
CA TRP A 16 11.02 -11.83 -8.35
C TRP A 16 11.62 -10.51 -8.86
N LEU A 17 12.94 -10.44 -9.00
CA LEU A 17 13.65 -9.28 -9.51
C LEU A 17 13.15 -8.88 -10.90
N SER A 18 12.99 -9.84 -11.80
CA SER A 18 12.56 -9.58 -13.17
C SER A 18 11.07 -9.24 -13.28
N ASN A 19 10.23 -9.93 -12.52
CA ASN A 19 8.78 -9.84 -12.70
C ASN A 19 8.10 -8.85 -11.75
N VAL A 20 8.71 -8.57 -10.60
CA VAL A 20 8.16 -7.68 -9.57
C VAL A 20 8.97 -6.41 -9.47
N TRP A 21 10.28 -6.50 -9.28
CA TRP A 21 11.13 -5.35 -9.02
C TRP A 21 11.53 -4.58 -10.28
N GLN A 22 11.98 -5.26 -11.32
CA GLN A 22 12.43 -4.64 -12.58
C GLN A 22 11.38 -4.69 -13.69
N GLY A 23 10.43 -5.59 -13.62
CA GLY A 23 9.28 -5.67 -14.51
C GLY A 23 8.24 -4.58 -14.33
N GLY A 24 8.48 -3.76 -13.44
CA GLY A 24 8.22 -2.42 -12.96
C GLY A 24 6.86 -1.87 -13.27
N GLU A 25 6.59 -1.46 -14.45
CA GLU A 25 5.36 -0.71 -14.73
C GLU A 25 4.07 -1.52 -14.57
N LYS A 26 4.07 -2.81 -14.86
CA LYS A 26 2.86 -3.64 -14.73
C LYS A 26 2.59 -4.10 -13.31
N ALA A 27 3.61 -4.44 -12.56
CA ALA A 27 3.44 -4.86 -11.16
C ALA A 27 3.14 -3.66 -10.24
N TYR A 28 3.73 -2.51 -10.51
CA TYR A 28 3.50 -1.30 -9.71
C TYR A 28 2.29 -0.48 -10.15
N ALA A 29 1.84 -0.61 -11.39
CA ALA A 29 0.54 -0.05 -11.79
C ALA A 29 -0.65 -0.72 -11.08
N GLN A 30 -0.43 -1.89 -10.48
CA GLN A 30 -1.45 -2.62 -9.70
C GLN A 30 -1.29 -2.44 -8.19
N THR A 31 -0.13 -2.02 -7.70
CA THR A 31 0.11 -1.69 -6.30
C THR A 31 0.22 -0.18 -6.16
N GLU A 32 -0.90 0.48 -6.31
CA GLU A 32 -0.96 1.87 -5.93
C GLU A 32 -0.77 1.94 -4.42
N ASN A 33 0.10 2.85 -4.00
CA ASN A 33 0.60 2.95 -2.62
C ASN A 33 -0.44 3.57 -1.68
N VAL A 34 -1.65 3.01 -1.66
CA VAL A 34 -2.68 3.43 -0.70
C VAL A 34 -2.50 2.65 0.58
N ALA A 35 -2.17 3.35 1.65
CA ALA A 35 -2.16 2.78 2.99
C ALA A 35 -3.52 3.00 3.64
N LEU A 36 -4.10 1.93 4.17
CA LEU A 36 -5.28 1.96 5.00
C LEU A 36 -4.85 1.78 6.45
N THR A 37 -5.27 2.69 7.31
CA THR A 37 -4.96 2.63 8.75
C THR A 37 -6.21 2.86 9.58
N PRO A 38 -6.33 2.26 10.78
CA PRO A 38 -7.45 2.51 11.67
C PRO A 38 -7.63 4.00 11.95
N GLY A 39 -8.87 4.43 12.08
CA GLY A 39 -9.22 5.78 12.55
C GLY A 39 -9.27 5.86 14.07
N SER A 40 -10.09 6.77 14.59
CA SER A 40 -10.25 6.98 16.02
C SER A 40 -11.09 5.89 16.70
N ASP A 41 -11.91 5.19 15.95
CA ASP A 41 -12.63 4.00 16.41
C ASP A 41 -12.77 2.94 15.31
N ALA A 42 -13.47 1.85 15.62
CA ALA A 42 -13.59 0.70 14.74
C ALA A 42 -14.42 0.95 13.47
N ALA A 43 -15.25 1.99 13.46
CA ALA A 43 -16.07 2.38 12.31
C ALA A 43 -15.35 3.39 11.38
N ASP A 44 -14.13 3.77 11.74
CA ASP A 44 -13.32 4.76 11.03
C ASP A 44 -12.17 4.11 10.27
N LEU A 45 -11.88 4.63 9.08
CA LEU A 45 -10.72 4.22 8.31
C LEU A 45 -10.04 5.43 7.67
N ASN A 46 -8.73 5.49 7.78
CA ASN A 46 -7.88 6.48 7.11
C ASN A 46 -7.28 5.90 5.84
N PHE A 47 -7.33 6.68 4.77
CA PHE A 47 -6.67 6.40 3.50
C PHE A 47 -5.58 7.42 3.27
N SER A 48 -4.39 6.97 2.89
CA SER A 48 -3.28 7.86 2.54
C SER A 48 -2.50 7.34 1.34
N TRP A 49 -2.11 8.24 0.45
CA TRP A 49 -1.30 7.91 -0.74
C TRP A 49 -0.55 9.14 -1.24
N TYR A 50 0.42 8.90 -2.11
CA TYR A 50 1.15 9.97 -2.79
C TYR A 50 0.67 10.16 -4.22
N SER A 51 0.72 11.41 -4.71
CA SER A 51 0.34 11.77 -6.08
C SER A 51 1.34 12.73 -6.72
N ALA A 52 1.29 12.84 -8.04
CA ALA A 52 2.15 13.72 -8.81
C ALA A 52 1.91 15.20 -8.55
N GLY A 53 0.72 15.55 -8.12
CA GLY A 53 0.34 16.94 -7.83
C GLY A 53 -0.75 17.05 -6.77
N LYS A 54 -0.88 18.25 -6.23
CA LYS A 54 -1.89 18.58 -5.23
C LYS A 54 -3.23 18.83 -5.89
N GLY A 55 -4.25 18.10 -5.45
CA GLY A 55 -5.64 18.24 -5.86
C GLY A 55 -6.58 18.20 -4.68
N THR A 56 -7.84 17.83 -4.92
CA THR A 56 -8.84 17.49 -3.89
C THR A 56 -8.96 15.97 -3.83
N PRO A 57 -8.21 15.28 -2.96
CA PRO A 57 -8.27 13.84 -2.88
C PRO A 57 -9.64 13.37 -2.39
N ALA A 58 -10.11 12.25 -2.92
CA ALA A 58 -11.35 11.64 -2.45
C ALA A 58 -11.29 10.11 -2.50
N VAL A 59 -12.08 9.49 -1.64
CA VAL A 59 -12.35 8.05 -1.65
C VAL A 59 -13.84 7.85 -1.86
N LYS A 60 -14.17 6.95 -2.77
CA LYS A 60 -15.50 6.40 -2.99
C LYS A 60 -15.53 5.01 -2.40
N VAL A 61 -16.46 4.75 -1.48
CA VAL A 61 -16.56 3.47 -0.77
C VAL A 61 -18.00 2.98 -0.74
N TRP A 62 -18.19 1.68 -0.81
CA TRP A 62 -19.51 1.03 -0.72
C TRP A 62 -19.39 -0.38 -0.16
N LYS A 63 -20.47 -0.89 0.43
CA LYS A 63 -20.61 -2.30 0.79
C LYS A 63 -20.75 -3.16 -0.46
N ASP A 64 -20.28 -4.38 -0.40
CA ASP A 64 -20.48 -5.35 -1.48
C ASP A 64 -21.95 -5.40 -1.91
N GLY A 65 -22.16 -5.42 -3.23
CA GLY A 65 -23.49 -5.36 -3.83
C GLY A 65 -24.22 -4.00 -3.82
N SER A 66 -23.62 -2.94 -3.23
CA SER A 66 -24.29 -1.64 -3.02
C SER A 66 -23.60 -0.46 -3.71
N LYS A 67 -22.95 -0.69 -4.85
CA LYS A 67 -22.19 0.36 -5.58
C LYS A 67 -23.01 1.59 -5.96
N SER A 68 -24.30 1.42 -6.22
CA SER A 68 -25.21 2.53 -6.56
C SER A 68 -25.44 3.52 -5.42
N SER A 69 -25.15 3.12 -4.19
CA SER A 69 -25.21 3.95 -2.98
C SER A 69 -23.84 4.27 -2.40
N ALA A 70 -22.80 4.29 -3.25
CA ALA A 70 -21.44 4.58 -2.82
C ALA A 70 -21.34 5.96 -2.15
N LYS A 71 -20.64 6.01 -1.01
CA LYS A 71 -20.31 7.24 -0.31
C LYS A 71 -19.02 7.81 -0.89
N VAL A 72 -19.00 9.10 -1.19
CA VAL A 72 -17.79 9.83 -1.59
C VAL A 72 -17.38 10.76 -0.45
N VAL A 73 -16.14 10.67 -0.03
CA VAL A 73 -15.57 11.53 1.02
C VAL A 73 -14.31 12.18 0.45
N THR A 74 -14.25 13.50 0.52
CA THR A 74 -13.07 14.29 0.17
C THR A 74 -12.14 14.44 1.37
N GLY A 75 -10.87 14.67 1.10
CA GLY A 75 -9.86 14.87 2.12
C GLY A 75 -8.94 16.04 1.81
N ASN A 76 -7.71 15.96 2.32
CA ASN A 76 -6.71 16.99 2.19
C ASN A 76 -5.47 16.48 1.47
N ALA A 77 -4.85 17.33 0.66
CA ALA A 77 -3.55 17.12 0.06
C ALA A 77 -2.54 18.12 0.61
N GLU A 78 -1.39 17.64 1.02
CA GLU A 78 -0.25 18.45 1.46
C GLU A 78 0.86 18.37 0.42
N ALA A 79 1.48 19.50 0.09
CA ALA A 79 2.67 19.49 -0.75
C ALA A 79 3.85 18.88 0.01
N ILE A 80 4.60 18.02 -0.67
CA ILE A 80 5.86 17.46 -0.17
C ILE A 80 7.00 17.83 -1.12
N SER A 81 8.24 17.66 -0.67
CA SER A 81 9.39 17.73 -1.57
C SER A 81 9.20 16.70 -2.69
N ALA A 82 9.45 17.12 -3.93
CA ALA A 82 9.26 16.22 -5.07
C ALA A 82 10.23 15.04 -4.99
N GLU A 83 9.66 13.84 -5.04
CA GLU A 83 10.38 12.57 -5.03
C GLU A 83 10.12 11.82 -6.33
N ASN A 84 11.15 11.19 -6.87
CA ASN A 84 11.03 10.36 -8.07
C ASN A 84 11.22 8.90 -7.69
N TRP A 85 10.24 8.09 -8.07
CA TRP A 85 10.26 6.66 -7.87
C TRP A 85 9.83 5.96 -9.14
N GLN A 86 10.71 5.15 -9.72
CA GLN A 86 10.46 4.34 -10.92
C GLN A 86 9.82 5.13 -12.09
N GLY A 87 10.36 6.31 -12.38
CA GLY A 87 9.87 7.16 -13.47
C GLY A 87 8.60 7.94 -13.16
N LYS A 88 8.03 7.78 -11.97
CA LYS A 88 6.92 8.60 -11.47
C LYS A 88 7.44 9.67 -10.54
N SER A 89 6.88 10.86 -10.62
CA SER A 89 7.15 11.96 -9.70
C SER A 89 6.01 12.12 -8.71
N TYR A 90 6.35 12.29 -7.45
CA TYR A 90 5.39 12.51 -6.36
C TYR A 90 5.69 13.84 -5.70
N SER A 91 4.70 14.70 -5.57
CA SER A 91 4.84 16.02 -4.94
C SER A 91 3.72 16.35 -3.97
N ALA A 92 2.79 15.45 -3.74
CA ALA A 92 1.70 15.61 -2.78
C ALA A 92 1.45 14.34 -1.97
N ALA A 93 1.12 14.51 -0.70
CA ALA A 93 0.62 13.49 0.21
C ALA A 93 -0.88 13.71 0.43
N ASN A 94 -1.68 12.71 0.12
CA ASN A 94 -3.14 12.74 0.23
C ASN A 94 -3.60 12.00 1.47
N LYS A 95 -4.64 12.53 2.14
CA LYS A 95 -5.27 11.93 3.31
C LYS A 95 -6.77 12.08 3.22
N VAL A 96 -7.50 10.97 3.39
CA VAL A 96 -8.96 10.95 3.50
C VAL A 96 -9.33 10.13 4.72
N ASN A 97 -10.12 10.70 5.63
CA ASN A 97 -10.71 10.00 6.75
C ASN A 97 -12.18 9.71 6.45
N ILE A 98 -12.59 8.46 6.57
CA ILE A 98 -13.98 8.04 6.50
C ILE A 98 -14.40 7.61 7.90
N ALA A 99 -15.21 8.44 8.53
CA ALA A 99 -15.68 8.22 9.90
C ALA A 99 -17.10 7.63 9.92
N ASP A 100 -17.42 6.88 10.97
CA ASP A 100 -18.75 6.34 11.28
C ASP A 100 -19.40 5.56 10.14
N TYR A 101 -18.61 4.76 9.41
CA TYR A 101 -19.11 4.11 8.20
C TYR A 101 -18.94 2.59 8.18
N PHE A 102 -17.86 2.09 8.72
CA PHE A 102 -17.49 0.68 8.61
C PHE A 102 -18.16 -0.16 9.70
N GLU A 103 -18.78 -1.25 9.28
CA GLU A 103 -19.37 -2.27 10.16
C GLU A 103 -18.42 -3.46 10.26
N GLU A 104 -18.47 -4.20 11.35
CA GLU A 104 -17.67 -5.41 11.54
C GLU A 104 -18.01 -6.51 10.52
N ASN A 105 -17.03 -7.36 10.22
CA ASN A 105 -17.19 -8.56 9.37
C ASN A 105 -17.90 -8.28 8.04
N THR A 106 -17.63 -7.15 7.44
CA THR A 106 -18.32 -6.67 6.25
C THR A 106 -17.33 -6.43 5.11
N GLN A 107 -17.68 -6.88 3.91
CA GLN A 107 -16.90 -6.61 2.71
C GLN A 107 -17.29 -5.26 2.12
N TYR A 108 -16.28 -4.46 1.83
CA TYR A 108 -16.35 -3.18 1.17
C TYR A 108 -15.50 -3.17 -0.10
N HIS A 109 -15.86 -2.26 -1.00
CA HIS A 109 -15.06 -1.90 -2.15
C HIS A 109 -14.76 -0.42 -2.10
N TYR A 110 -13.64 -0.01 -2.64
CA TYR A 110 -13.30 1.39 -2.72
C TYR A 110 -12.54 1.73 -4.01
N GLN A 111 -12.63 3.01 -4.35
CA GLN A 111 -11.83 3.67 -5.36
C GLN A 111 -11.34 4.99 -4.78
N TYR A 112 -10.22 5.50 -5.25
CA TYR A 112 -9.73 6.81 -4.86
C TYR A 112 -9.38 7.66 -6.08
N THR A 113 -9.26 8.96 -5.87
CA THR A 113 -8.82 9.92 -6.86
C THR A 113 -7.96 10.99 -6.22
N ASP A 114 -6.94 11.45 -6.96
CA ASP A 114 -6.07 12.54 -6.53
C ASP A 114 -6.78 13.90 -6.62
N ASN A 115 -7.78 14.00 -7.49
CA ASN A 115 -8.52 15.23 -7.71
C ASN A 115 -9.98 14.95 -8.04
N TYR A 116 -10.84 15.15 -7.06
CA TYR A 116 -12.28 15.01 -7.19
C TYR A 116 -12.88 16.24 -7.87
N THR A 117 -13.57 16.02 -8.98
CA THR A 117 -14.23 17.04 -9.81
C THR A 117 -15.73 16.74 -10.03
N GLY A 118 -16.33 15.97 -9.12
CA GLY A 118 -17.71 15.49 -9.28
C GLY A 118 -17.79 14.26 -10.18
N ASP A 119 -18.80 14.23 -11.06
CA ASP A 119 -19.05 13.08 -11.93
C ASP A 119 -17.94 12.82 -12.96
N ASP A 120 -17.18 13.86 -13.32
CA ASP A 120 -16.06 13.78 -14.26
C ASP A 120 -14.74 13.30 -13.60
N SER A 121 -14.77 12.90 -12.34
CA SER A 121 -13.59 12.45 -11.62
C SER A 121 -13.01 11.17 -12.23
N ILE A 122 -11.68 11.13 -12.39
CA ILE A 122 -10.95 9.93 -12.80
C ILE A 122 -10.65 9.11 -11.55
N TRP A 123 -11.30 7.97 -11.43
CA TRP A 123 -11.16 7.07 -10.30
C TRP A 123 -10.12 5.98 -10.58
N SER A 124 -9.46 5.53 -9.53
CA SER A 124 -8.58 4.35 -9.56
C SER A 124 -9.34 3.08 -9.97
N ALA A 125 -8.63 1.99 -10.14
CA ALA A 125 -9.22 0.66 -10.13
C ALA A 125 -10.02 0.45 -8.82
N GLU A 126 -10.92 -0.53 -8.83
CA GLU A 126 -11.67 -0.94 -7.64
C GLU A 126 -10.81 -1.88 -6.79
N TYR A 127 -10.81 -1.64 -5.49
CA TYR A 127 -10.09 -2.44 -4.49
C TYR A 127 -11.07 -2.97 -3.45
N ASP A 128 -10.70 -4.07 -2.84
CA ASP A 128 -11.49 -4.73 -1.82
C ASP A 128 -10.91 -4.45 -0.42
N TYR A 129 -11.79 -4.35 0.56
CA TYR A 129 -11.44 -4.27 1.97
C TYR A 129 -12.49 -5.00 2.80
N THR A 130 -12.06 -5.93 3.66
CA THR A 130 -12.97 -6.65 4.55
C THR A 130 -12.62 -6.31 5.99
N THR A 131 -13.59 -5.73 6.70
CA THR A 131 -13.48 -5.46 8.13
C THR A 131 -13.50 -6.76 8.94
N LYS A 132 -12.87 -6.74 10.10
CA LYS A 132 -12.85 -7.85 11.05
C LYS A 132 -13.71 -7.53 12.27
N ALA A 133 -13.92 -8.54 13.12
CA ALA A 133 -14.51 -8.33 14.44
C ALA A 133 -13.60 -7.46 15.31
N THR A 134 -14.18 -6.63 16.17
CA THR A 134 -13.44 -5.73 17.05
C THR A 134 -13.20 -6.30 18.44
N ASP A 135 -13.94 -7.34 18.83
CA ASP A 135 -13.82 -8.03 20.11
C ASP A 135 -12.70 -9.09 20.11
N LYS A 136 -12.35 -9.60 18.93
CA LYS A 136 -11.30 -10.61 18.77
C LYS A 136 -10.64 -10.48 17.40
N PHE A 137 -9.42 -10.01 17.38
CA PHE A 137 -8.64 -9.83 16.16
C PHE A 137 -7.18 -10.26 16.36
N SER A 138 -6.48 -10.49 15.28
CA SER A 138 -5.05 -10.78 15.24
C SER A 138 -4.36 -9.72 14.40
N VAL A 139 -3.22 -9.23 14.87
CA VAL A 139 -2.38 -8.30 14.12
C VAL A 139 -0.99 -8.89 13.96
N ILE A 140 -0.35 -8.61 12.83
CA ILE A 140 1.07 -8.87 12.63
C ILE A 140 1.82 -7.60 13.01
N LEU A 141 2.58 -7.66 14.10
CA LEU A 141 3.45 -6.56 14.52
C LEU A 141 4.85 -6.79 13.96
N THR A 142 5.34 -5.83 13.21
CA THR A 142 6.68 -5.87 12.63
C THR A 142 7.49 -4.66 13.08
N GLY A 143 8.82 -4.83 13.14
CA GLY A 143 9.73 -3.70 13.23
C GLY A 143 9.96 -3.05 11.87
N ASP A 144 10.77 -2.01 11.86
CA ASP A 144 11.25 -1.35 10.64
C ASP A 144 12.08 -2.34 9.81
N PRO A 145 11.72 -2.61 8.55
CA PRO A 145 12.43 -3.57 7.71
C PRO A 145 13.82 -3.10 7.28
N GLN A 146 14.16 -1.83 7.48
CA GLN A 146 15.47 -1.26 7.11
C GLN A 146 15.87 -1.58 5.65
N VAL A 147 14.92 -1.54 4.72
CA VAL A 147 15.18 -1.82 3.29
C VAL A 147 16.22 -0.84 2.76
N GLY A 148 17.33 -1.37 2.23
CA GLY A 148 18.48 -0.60 1.77
C GLY A 148 19.61 -0.45 2.80
N ALA A 149 19.39 -0.80 4.07
CA ALA A 149 20.41 -0.67 5.12
C ALA A 149 21.56 -1.68 5.00
N SER A 150 21.38 -2.76 4.25
CA SER A 150 22.43 -3.73 3.99
C SER A 150 23.51 -3.22 3.00
N GLY A 151 23.21 -2.12 2.27
CA GLY A 151 24.14 -1.48 1.35
C GLY A 151 24.94 -0.38 2.04
N SER A 152 26.26 -0.50 2.04
CA SER A 152 27.17 0.52 2.59
C SER A 152 28.18 1.02 1.56
N SER A 153 27.97 0.74 0.28
CA SER A 153 28.87 1.11 -0.80
C SER A 153 28.56 2.53 -1.31
N SER A 154 29.59 3.26 -1.72
CA SER A 154 29.44 4.48 -2.52
C SER A 154 29.05 4.19 -3.98
N ASP A 155 29.11 2.93 -4.40
CA ASP A 155 28.68 2.47 -5.71
C ASP A 155 27.15 2.34 -5.74
N LYS A 156 26.52 3.16 -6.58
CA LYS A 156 25.07 3.16 -6.74
C LYS A 156 24.51 1.80 -7.16
N SER A 157 25.19 1.11 -8.07
CA SER A 157 24.74 -0.20 -8.58
C SER A 157 24.74 -1.25 -7.46
N ALA A 158 25.78 -1.26 -6.61
CA ALA A 158 25.85 -2.16 -5.45
C ALA A 158 24.76 -1.84 -4.42
N ASN A 159 24.45 -0.55 -4.20
CA ASN A 159 23.36 -0.14 -3.31
C ASN A 159 22.00 -0.54 -3.86
N ASP A 160 21.74 -0.33 -5.16
CA ASP A 160 20.48 -0.71 -5.79
C ASP A 160 20.24 -2.24 -5.69
N ALA A 161 21.28 -3.06 -5.86
CA ALA A 161 21.21 -4.51 -5.66
C ALA A 161 20.91 -4.88 -4.21
N SER A 162 21.47 -4.17 -3.24
CA SER A 162 21.19 -4.37 -1.81
C SER A 162 19.74 -4.00 -1.46
N VAL A 163 19.24 -2.89 -1.99
CA VAL A 163 17.83 -2.49 -1.81
C VAL A 163 16.88 -3.54 -2.36
N ALA A 164 17.14 -4.05 -3.57
CA ALA A 164 16.30 -5.09 -4.17
C ALA A 164 16.29 -6.38 -3.33
N ARG A 165 17.45 -6.77 -2.80
CA ARG A 165 17.58 -7.95 -1.94
C ARG A 165 16.86 -7.80 -0.62
N ASP A 166 17.00 -6.66 0.04
CA ASP A 166 16.31 -6.37 1.29
C ASP A 166 14.80 -6.37 1.08
N ALA A 167 14.31 -5.76 -0.01
CA ALA A 167 12.90 -5.77 -0.38
C ALA A 167 12.37 -7.18 -0.66
N TYR A 168 13.15 -8.03 -1.33
CA TYR A 168 12.79 -9.43 -1.54
C TYR A 168 12.67 -10.21 -0.24
N ASN A 169 13.64 -10.07 0.65
CA ASN A 169 13.61 -10.74 1.96
C ASN A 169 12.44 -10.25 2.81
N TRP A 170 12.15 -8.96 2.77
CA TRP A 170 10.98 -8.40 3.43
C TRP A 170 9.68 -8.97 2.87
N ASN A 171 9.54 -9.04 1.55
CA ASN A 171 8.39 -9.66 0.90
C ASN A 171 8.19 -11.11 1.33
N LYS A 172 9.27 -11.92 1.38
CA LYS A 172 9.21 -13.30 1.89
C LYS A 172 8.77 -13.36 3.36
N THR A 173 9.29 -12.47 4.19
CA THR A 173 8.91 -12.38 5.60
C THR A 173 7.42 -12.10 5.75
N MET A 174 6.90 -11.13 5.01
CA MET A 174 5.46 -10.79 5.05
C MET A 174 4.58 -11.92 4.52
N GLN A 175 4.97 -12.57 3.42
CA GLN A 175 4.25 -13.74 2.91
C GLN A 175 4.22 -14.89 3.93
N GLN A 176 5.33 -15.13 4.61
CA GLN A 176 5.38 -16.17 5.65
C GLN A 176 4.53 -15.78 6.87
N ALA A 177 4.55 -14.52 7.27
CA ALA A 177 3.73 -14.03 8.37
C ALA A 177 2.23 -14.19 8.07
N LEU A 178 1.77 -13.79 6.89
CA LEU A 178 0.38 -13.97 6.44
C LEU A 178 -0.01 -15.43 6.33
N LYS A 179 0.90 -16.31 5.88
CA LYS A 179 0.66 -17.76 5.84
C LYS A 179 0.51 -18.36 7.25
N THR A 180 1.25 -17.85 8.22
CA THR A 180 1.21 -18.32 9.62
C THR A 180 -0.01 -17.76 10.36
N CYS A 181 -0.41 -16.53 10.04
CA CYS A 181 -1.53 -15.82 10.66
C CYS A 181 -2.50 -15.34 9.56
N PRO A 182 -3.25 -16.25 8.91
CA PRO A 182 -4.11 -15.89 7.77
C PRO A 182 -5.28 -14.99 8.15
N ASP A 183 -5.64 -14.97 9.43
CA ASP A 183 -6.73 -14.14 9.96
C ASP A 183 -6.25 -12.77 10.47
N ALA A 184 -4.97 -12.45 10.33
CA ALA A 184 -4.46 -11.15 10.72
C ALA A 184 -4.98 -10.03 9.81
N SER A 185 -5.19 -8.87 10.40
CA SER A 185 -5.65 -7.63 9.75
C SER A 185 -4.49 -6.68 9.54
#